data_747501ec68ab055c07234802600f41d7
#
_entry.id   747501ec68ab055c07234802600f41d7
#
_cell.length_a   1.000
_cell.length_b   1.000
_cell.length_c   1.000
_cell.angle_alpha   90.00
_cell.angle_beta   90.00
_cell.angle_gamma   90.00
#
_symmetry.space_group_name_H-M   'P 1'
#
loop_
_entity.id
_entity.type
_entity.pdbx_description
1 polymer ?
#
loop_
_entity_poly.entity_id
_entity_poly.type
_entity_poly.pdbx_seq_one_letter_code
_entity_poly.pdbx_strand_id
1 'polypeptide(L)'
;MQTEKTTSKPATEKQTGIVLGRDHASIGRAAQIPVPAATPIVAVSPVTLPAPDRLVDLELKVTAPTTGGSLPIILYSHGGGLANFLTSYRSAGPLVDFWASHGFAVVQPTHLTSRSLLLPMSTPGAPAFEESRVSDMKQILDQLDLIEDAVPGIKGRLDRSRIAVAGHSFGGQTAGMLLGADYIGDDGTRVYVPDARVRAGIMLSSTGAGGDHLSEAAARFTSLRTAGFGDMTTQTLIVIGDKDFSWELSSKGADYHADPYTFSPGPKSLLTLLGGEHLLGGVTGYDGAGTTDESPERVAVIQRLSLAYLQSALYEGDPSWTEASAAFAELGDLGSIENK
;
A
#
# COMPACT_ATOMS: atom_id res chain seq x y z
N MET A 1 57.71 45.75 -2.65
CA MET A 1 57.69 44.32 -2.31
C MET A 1 56.45 44.10 -1.45
N GLN A 2 55.26 43.83 -2.11
CA GLN A 2 54.01 43.55 -1.42
C GLN A 2 53.88 42.04 -1.29
N THR A 3 53.73 41.57 -0.05
CA THR A 3 53.48 40.15 0.26
C THR A 3 51.97 39.89 0.23
N GLU A 4 51.53 39.16 -0.80
CA GLU A 4 50.16 38.60 -0.85
C GLU A 4 49.95 37.57 0.26
N LYS A 5 48.97 37.83 1.12
CA LYS A 5 48.43 36.81 2.06
C LYS A 5 47.39 36.00 1.33
N THR A 6 47.75 34.78 0.97
CA THR A 6 46.80 33.72 0.55
C THR A 6 46.01 33.22 1.76
N THR A 7 44.75 33.58 1.84
CA THR A 7 43.77 33.01 2.78
C THR A 7 43.30 31.66 2.24
N SER A 8 43.77 30.56 2.82
CA SER A 8 43.28 29.23 2.57
C SER A 8 41.88 29.09 3.16
N LYS A 9 40.88 28.74 2.30
CA LYS A 9 39.53 28.31 2.72
C LYS A 9 39.67 27.05 3.61
N PRO A 10 38.96 26.97 4.74
CA PRO A 10 38.96 25.74 5.55
C PRO A 10 38.39 24.58 4.73
N ALA A 11 39.08 23.47 4.71
CA ALA A 11 38.63 22.23 4.12
C ALA A 11 37.38 21.75 4.89
N THR A 12 36.28 21.60 4.18
CA THR A 12 35.07 20.96 4.69
C THR A 12 35.45 19.54 5.09
N GLU A 13 35.39 19.22 6.37
CA GLU A 13 35.54 17.85 6.89
C GLU A 13 34.50 16.96 6.16
N LYS A 14 34.98 16.01 5.38
CA LYS A 14 34.14 14.95 4.85
C LYS A 14 33.68 14.12 6.03
N GLN A 15 32.39 14.17 6.31
CA GLN A 15 31.74 13.30 7.29
C GLN A 15 31.94 11.83 6.85
N THR A 16 32.88 11.15 7.50
CA THR A 16 33.16 9.73 7.29
C THR A 16 32.25 8.87 8.15
N GLY A 17 30.97 8.82 7.78
CA GLY A 17 29.99 7.93 8.41
C GLY A 17 28.87 7.64 7.43
N ILE A 18 28.41 6.39 7.37
CA ILE A 18 27.16 6.05 6.68
C ILE A 18 26.05 6.73 7.47
N VAL A 19 25.49 7.80 6.93
CA VAL A 19 24.29 8.43 7.49
C VAL A 19 23.11 7.66 6.95
N LEU A 20 22.58 6.75 7.76
CA LEU A 20 21.32 6.06 7.46
C LEU A 20 20.15 7.04 7.67
N GLY A 21 19.12 6.95 6.79
CA GLY A 21 17.88 7.67 6.98
C GLY A 21 17.85 9.14 6.54
N ARG A 22 18.76 9.54 5.65
CA ARG A 22 18.56 10.84 4.96
C ARG A 22 17.44 10.70 3.95
N ASP A 23 16.41 11.52 4.14
CA ASP A 23 15.36 11.68 3.16
C ASP A 23 15.96 12.19 1.83
N HIS A 24 15.39 11.73 0.73
CA HIS A 24 15.77 12.23 -0.59
C HIS A 24 15.48 13.72 -0.68
N ALA A 25 16.36 14.51 -1.31
CA ALA A 25 16.20 15.96 -1.41
C ALA A 25 14.89 16.37 -2.12
N SER A 26 14.31 15.51 -2.95
CA SER A 26 13.09 15.76 -3.72
C SER A 26 11.79 15.58 -2.90
N ILE A 27 11.86 15.13 -1.65
CA ILE A 27 10.64 14.97 -0.83
C ILE A 27 10.04 16.30 -0.35
N GLY A 28 10.72 17.41 -0.60
CA GLY A 28 10.22 18.76 -0.34
C GLY A 28 9.74 18.96 1.11
N ARG A 29 8.57 19.58 1.24
CA ARG A 29 7.97 19.89 2.55
C ARG A 29 7.39 18.67 3.27
N ALA A 30 7.18 17.54 2.57
CA ALA A 30 6.82 16.29 3.23
C ALA A 30 7.83 15.89 4.33
N ALA A 31 9.09 16.37 4.23
CA ALA A 31 10.09 16.21 5.29
C ALA A 31 9.67 16.73 6.67
N GLN A 32 8.68 17.63 6.72
CA GLN A 32 8.16 18.20 7.98
C GLN A 32 7.20 17.24 8.72
N ILE A 33 6.66 16.22 8.03
CA ILE A 33 5.84 15.20 8.67
C ILE A 33 6.78 14.28 9.47
N PRO A 34 6.62 14.14 10.79
CA PRO A 34 7.56 13.39 11.63
C PRO A 34 7.56 11.89 11.29
N VAL A 35 8.75 11.29 11.34
CA VAL A 35 8.95 9.84 11.26
C VAL A 35 10.10 9.42 12.17
N PRO A 36 10.08 8.22 12.74
CA PRO A 36 11.21 7.67 13.48
C PRO A 36 12.43 7.45 12.56
N ALA A 37 13.59 7.19 13.17
CA ALA A 37 14.79 6.86 12.41
C ALA A 37 14.62 5.53 11.66
N ALA A 38 15.02 5.51 10.38
CA ALA A 38 15.02 4.30 9.58
C ALA A 38 16.13 3.31 10.00
N THR A 39 15.86 2.03 9.82
CA THR A 39 16.82 0.93 10.01
C THR A 39 17.12 0.24 8.67
N PRO A 40 18.29 -0.39 8.51
CA PRO A 40 18.57 -1.20 7.32
C PRO A 40 17.55 -2.32 7.16
N ILE A 41 17.25 -2.67 5.91
CA ILE A 41 16.28 -3.72 5.56
C ILE A 41 16.94 -4.87 4.83
N VAL A 42 16.28 -6.02 4.86
CA VAL A 42 16.54 -7.17 4.00
C VAL A 42 15.27 -7.48 3.21
N ALA A 43 15.42 -7.77 1.92
CA ALA A 43 14.35 -8.22 1.06
C ALA A 43 14.71 -9.57 0.43
N VAL A 44 13.82 -10.54 0.55
CA VAL A 44 13.99 -11.90 0.00
C VAL A 44 12.87 -12.19 -0.98
N SER A 45 13.24 -12.56 -2.20
CA SER A 45 12.30 -12.98 -3.25
C SER A 45 12.98 -13.84 -4.32
N PRO A 46 12.27 -14.81 -4.92
CA PRO A 46 10.97 -15.27 -4.51
C PRO A 46 11.01 -16.10 -3.22
N VAL A 47 10.01 -15.95 -2.35
CA VAL A 47 9.65 -16.93 -1.34
C VAL A 47 8.43 -17.65 -1.88
N THR A 48 8.49 -18.98 -2.03
CA THR A 48 7.41 -19.75 -2.62
C THR A 48 6.64 -20.50 -1.55
N LEU A 49 5.33 -20.26 -1.48
CA LEU A 49 4.43 -21.01 -0.61
C LEU A 49 3.68 -22.07 -1.41
N PRO A 50 3.61 -23.31 -0.93
CA PRO A 50 2.77 -24.34 -1.53
C PRO A 50 1.31 -23.90 -1.57
N ALA A 51 0.69 -23.99 -2.74
CA ALA A 51 -0.70 -23.60 -2.97
C ALA A 51 -1.42 -24.65 -3.84
N PRO A 52 -1.73 -25.84 -3.28
CA PRO A 52 -2.24 -26.98 -4.05
C PRO A 52 -3.57 -26.70 -4.76
N ASP A 53 -4.39 -25.82 -4.21
CA ASP A 53 -5.69 -25.43 -4.78
C ASP A 53 -5.56 -24.25 -5.79
N ARG A 54 -4.36 -23.80 -6.05
CA ARG A 54 -4.04 -22.70 -6.97
C ARG A 54 -3.37 -23.26 -8.24
N LEU A 55 -3.51 -22.55 -9.36
CA LEU A 55 -2.91 -22.97 -10.66
C LEU A 55 -1.39 -23.04 -10.61
N VAL A 56 -0.75 -22.20 -9.81
CA VAL A 56 0.71 -22.16 -9.60
C VAL A 56 0.95 -21.83 -8.12
N ASP A 57 2.08 -22.25 -7.58
CA ASP A 57 2.46 -21.88 -6.20
C ASP A 57 2.51 -20.37 -6.02
N LEU A 58 2.32 -19.92 -4.78
CA LEU A 58 2.25 -18.51 -4.45
C LEU A 58 3.65 -17.93 -4.22
N GLU A 59 4.12 -17.13 -5.17
CA GLU A 59 5.38 -16.41 -5.04
C GLU A 59 5.21 -15.10 -4.27
N LEU A 60 6.13 -14.85 -3.34
CA LEU A 60 6.15 -13.69 -2.47
C LEU A 60 7.49 -12.94 -2.54
N LYS A 61 7.45 -11.65 -2.21
CA LYS A 61 8.57 -10.90 -1.66
C LYS A 61 8.31 -10.60 -0.20
N VAL A 62 9.30 -10.81 0.65
CA VAL A 62 9.27 -10.45 2.07
C VAL A 62 10.36 -9.43 2.33
N THR A 63 9.98 -8.28 2.89
CA THR A 63 10.90 -7.19 3.23
C THR A 63 10.75 -6.87 4.72
N ALA A 64 11.84 -6.83 5.45
CA ALA A 64 11.82 -6.60 6.89
C ALA A 64 13.06 -5.85 7.37
N PRO A 65 13.01 -5.16 8.54
CA PRO A 65 14.21 -4.57 9.13
C PRO A 65 15.19 -5.66 9.56
N THR A 66 16.48 -5.36 9.45
CA THR A 66 17.55 -6.31 9.85
C THR A 66 17.62 -6.53 11.37
N THR A 67 17.07 -5.61 12.14
CA THR A 67 17.07 -5.63 13.63
C THR A 67 15.65 -5.47 14.18
N GLY A 68 15.50 -5.63 15.49
CA GLY A 68 14.20 -5.54 16.18
C GLY A 68 13.47 -6.88 16.23
N GLY A 69 12.42 -6.94 17.04
CA GLY A 69 11.52 -8.09 17.19
C GLY A 69 10.08 -7.62 17.33
N SER A 70 9.13 -8.56 17.41
CA SER A 70 7.70 -8.25 17.44
C SER A 70 7.28 -7.33 16.28
N LEU A 71 7.75 -7.65 15.07
CA LEU A 71 7.51 -6.86 13.87
C LEU A 71 6.04 -7.00 13.44
N PRO A 72 5.25 -5.93 13.44
CA PRO A 72 3.92 -5.96 12.85
C PRO A 72 4.01 -6.29 11.35
N ILE A 73 2.96 -6.92 10.83
CA ILE A 73 2.94 -7.46 9.48
C ILE A 73 2.06 -6.58 8.60
N ILE A 74 2.56 -6.20 7.42
CA ILE A 74 1.74 -5.61 6.37
C ILE A 74 1.66 -6.60 5.20
N LEU A 75 0.45 -7.01 4.84
CA LEU A 75 0.19 -7.69 3.59
C LEU A 75 -0.10 -6.64 2.51
N TYR A 76 0.71 -6.56 1.47
CA TYR A 76 0.50 -5.61 0.38
C TYR A 76 0.02 -6.30 -0.89
N SER A 77 -1.18 -5.94 -1.36
CA SER A 77 -1.78 -6.44 -2.61
C SER A 77 -1.53 -5.47 -3.76
N HIS A 78 -0.90 -5.95 -4.84
CA HIS A 78 -0.64 -5.13 -6.03
C HIS A 78 -1.91 -4.85 -6.84
N GLY A 79 -1.89 -3.79 -7.63
CA GLY A 79 -2.97 -3.42 -8.56
C GLY A 79 -3.07 -4.35 -9.78
N GLY A 80 -4.02 -4.03 -10.65
CA GLY A 80 -4.10 -4.53 -12.02
C GLY A 80 -3.27 -3.67 -12.98
N GLY A 81 -3.26 -4.02 -14.27
CA GLY A 81 -2.65 -3.20 -15.31
C GLY A 81 -1.79 -3.96 -16.30
N LEU A 82 -1.15 -3.20 -17.20
CA LEU A 82 -0.41 -3.75 -18.33
C LEU A 82 1.08 -4.01 -18.05
N ALA A 83 1.61 -3.52 -16.94
CA ALA A 83 3.01 -3.68 -16.60
C ALA A 83 3.29 -5.03 -15.92
N ASN A 84 4.29 -5.76 -16.38
CA ASN A 84 4.66 -7.04 -15.77
C ASN A 84 5.16 -6.89 -14.32
N PHE A 85 5.91 -5.83 -14.04
CA PHE A 85 6.47 -5.61 -12.70
C PHE A 85 5.47 -5.03 -11.73
N LEU A 86 4.65 -4.05 -12.14
CA LEU A 86 3.69 -3.38 -11.26
C LEU A 86 2.49 -4.27 -10.89
N THR A 87 2.33 -5.41 -11.55
CA THR A 87 1.30 -6.42 -11.26
C THR A 87 1.89 -7.68 -10.63
N SER A 88 2.87 -7.56 -9.75
CA SER A 88 3.52 -8.68 -9.07
C SER A 88 4.05 -8.24 -7.69
N TYR A 89 4.69 -9.17 -6.98
CA TYR A 89 5.40 -8.87 -5.73
C TYR A 89 6.52 -7.81 -5.87
N ARG A 90 6.82 -7.37 -7.09
CA ARG A 90 7.84 -6.34 -7.36
C ARG A 90 7.29 -4.91 -7.32
N SER A 91 5.98 -4.74 -7.16
CA SER A 91 5.36 -3.42 -7.09
C SER A 91 5.62 -2.72 -5.75
N ALA A 92 5.30 -1.41 -5.71
CA ALA A 92 5.25 -0.59 -4.51
C ALA A 92 6.57 -0.52 -3.70
N GLY A 93 7.71 -0.68 -4.36
CA GLY A 93 9.02 -0.51 -3.71
C GLY A 93 9.11 0.72 -2.82
N PRO A 94 8.69 1.92 -3.27
CA PRO A 94 8.73 3.14 -2.46
C PRO A 94 8.03 3.03 -1.11
N LEU A 95 6.86 2.38 -1.05
CA LEU A 95 6.11 2.20 0.20
C LEU A 95 6.67 1.05 1.03
N VAL A 96 6.92 -0.08 0.39
CA VAL A 96 7.34 -1.31 1.06
C VAL A 96 8.68 -1.15 1.76
N ASP A 97 9.66 -0.58 1.07
CA ASP A 97 10.98 -0.35 1.63
C ASP A 97 10.92 0.69 2.76
N PHE A 98 10.05 1.70 2.62
CA PHE A 98 9.85 2.70 3.66
C PHE A 98 9.21 2.08 4.93
N TRP A 99 8.10 1.34 4.81
CA TRP A 99 7.47 0.69 5.97
C TRP A 99 8.42 -0.32 6.64
N ALA A 100 9.14 -1.08 5.82
CA ALA A 100 10.11 -2.05 6.35
C ALA A 100 11.25 -1.37 7.10
N SER A 101 11.80 -0.26 6.58
CA SER A 101 12.84 0.50 7.28
C SER A 101 12.37 1.13 8.59
N HIS A 102 11.05 1.25 8.78
CA HIS A 102 10.42 1.79 9.99
C HIS A 102 9.73 0.73 10.86
N GLY A 103 10.19 -0.51 10.78
CA GLY A 103 9.87 -1.54 11.77
C GLY A 103 8.80 -2.54 11.39
N PHE A 104 8.31 -2.56 10.13
CA PHE A 104 7.32 -3.52 9.67
C PHE A 104 7.93 -4.68 8.88
N ALA A 105 7.34 -5.86 8.98
CA ALA A 105 7.56 -6.92 8.01
C ALA A 105 6.49 -6.82 6.93
N VAL A 106 6.91 -6.62 5.66
CA VAL A 106 5.98 -6.45 4.53
C VAL A 106 6.04 -7.68 3.65
N VAL A 107 4.87 -8.27 3.37
CA VAL A 107 4.73 -9.46 2.53
C VAL A 107 3.90 -9.11 1.29
N GLN A 108 4.46 -9.35 0.11
CA GLN A 108 3.86 -9.02 -1.18
C GLN A 108 3.70 -10.28 -2.03
N PRO A 109 2.47 -10.71 -2.36
CA PRO A 109 2.25 -11.82 -3.30
C PRO A 109 2.31 -11.37 -4.77
N THR A 110 2.48 -12.37 -5.65
CA THR A 110 2.10 -12.29 -7.06
C THR A 110 0.76 -12.99 -7.25
N HIS A 111 -0.31 -12.22 -7.41
CA HIS A 111 -1.65 -12.76 -7.65
C HIS A 111 -1.79 -13.34 -9.07
N LEU A 112 -2.80 -14.21 -9.29
CA LEU A 112 -3.08 -14.79 -10.60
C LEU A 112 -3.40 -13.75 -11.69
N THR A 113 -3.82 -12.54 -11.30
CA THR A 113 -3.97 -11.39 -12.21
C THR A 113 -2.66 -10.89 -12.81
N SER A 114 -1.52 -11.33 -12.29
CA SER A 114 -0.21 -10.85 -12.74
C SER A 114 0.06 -11.24 -14.21
N ARG A 115 0.43 -10.27 -15.00
CA ARG A 115 0.85 -10.52 -16.39
C ARG A 115 2.12 -11.37 -16.49
N SER A 116 2.95 -11.38 -15.45
CA SER A 116 4.15 -12.22 -15.43
C SER A 116 3.85 -13.72 -15.46
N LEU A 117 2.64 -14.12 -15.08
CA LEU A 117 2.20 -15.53 -15.12
C LEU A 117 1.66 -15.95 -16.49
N LEU A 118 1.37 -15.01 -17.40
CA LEU A 118 0.87 -15.27 -18.77
C LEU A 118 -0.36 -16.19 -18.82
N LEU A 119 -1.23 -16.14 -17.82
CA LEU A 119 -2.43 -16.98 -17.78
C LEU A 119 -3.41 -16.61 -18.90
N PRO A 120 -4.00 -17.60 -19.60
CA PRO A 120 -5.00 -17.36 -20.62
C PRO A 120 -6.25 -16.68 -20.07
N MET A 121 -6.91 -15.83 -20.86
CA MET A 121 -8.20 -15.22 -20.51
C MET A 121 -9.33 -16.25 -20.32
N SER A 122 -9.16 -17.47 -20.81
CA SER A 122 -10.08 -18.60 -20.58
C SER A 122 -9.88 -19.29 -19.22
N THR A 123 -8.90 -18.85 -18.43
CA THR A 123 -8.66 -19.39 -17.09
C THR A 123 -9.86 -19.06 -16.18
N PRO A 124 -10.40 -20.02 -15.41
CA PRO A 124 -11.46 -19.73 -14.47
C PRO A 124 -11.11 -18.60 -13.52
N GLY A 125 -12.00 -17.62 -13.36
CA GLY A 125 -11.78 -16.41 -12.55
C GLY A 125 -11.08 -15.26 -13.29
N ALA A 126 -10.56 -15.48 -14.52
CA ALA A 126 -9.96 -14.40 -15.31
C ALA A 126 -11.04 -13.37 -15.75
N PRO A 127 -10.65 -12.10 -15.91
CA PRO A 127 -9.30 -11.55 -15.71
C PRO A 127 -9.01 -11.09 -14.27
N ALA A 128 -10.01 -11.02 -13.41
CA ALA A 128 -9.92 -10.33 -12.11
C ALA A 128 -9.40 -11.24 -10.99
N PHE A 129 -9.76 -12.53 -11.00
CA PHE A 129 -9.38 -13.50 -9.96
C PHE A 129 -9.65 -13.01 -8.52
N GLU A 130 -10.78 -12.29 -8.30
CA GLU A 130 -11.05 -11.58 -7.03
C GLU A 130 -10.96 -12.50 -5.81
N GLU A 131 -11.64 -13.65 -5.86
CA GLU A 131 -11.63 -14.60 -4.75
C GLU A 131 -10.25 -15.22 -4.53
N SER A 132 -9.53 -15.54 -5.63
CA SER A 132 -8.16 -16.05 -5.55
C SER A 132 -7.23 -15.03 -4.88
N ARG A 133 -7.37 -13.74 -5.18
CA ARG A 133 -6.56 -12.69 -4.56
C ARG A 133 -6.76 -12.62 -3.04
N VAL A 134 -8.01 -12.75 -2.57
CA VAL A 134 -8.31 -12.79 -1.14
C VAL A 134 -7.77 -14.09 -0.51
N SER A 135 -7.94 -15.22 -1.19
CA SER A 135 -7.39 -16.50 -0.75
C SER A 135 -5.87 -16.46 -0.62
N ASP A 136 -5.16 -15.87 -1.59
CA ASP A 136 -3.70 -15.66 -1.52
C ASP A 136 -3.29 -14.94 -0.23
N MET A 137 -4.00 -13.85 0.13
CA MET A 137 -3.70 -13.08 1.33
C MET A 137 -3.95 -13.88 2.63
N LYS A 138 -5.05 -14.63 2.69
CA LYS A 138 -5.35 -15.50 3.83
C LYS A 138 -4.33 -16.63 3.96
N GLN A 139 -3.96 -17.25 2.84
CA GLN A 139 -2.96 -18.32 2.79
C GLN A 139 -1.59 -17.85 3.31
N ILE A 140 -1.18 -16.61 3.01
CA ILE A 140 0.04 -16.02 3.60
C ILE A 140 -0.05 -16.02 5.13
N LEU A 141 -1.17 -15.58 5.69
CA LEU A 141 -1.37 -15.54 7.14
C LEU A 141 -1.43 -16.95 7.76
N ASP A 142 -1.91 -17.93 7.02
CA ASP A 142 -1.97 -19.33 7.47
C ASP A 142 -0.59 -20.01 7.44
N GLN A 143 0.34 -19.49 6.62
CA GLN A 143 1.66 -20.09 6.39
C GLN A 143 2.82 -19.19 6.86
N LEU A 144 2.60 -18.31 7.83
CA LEU A 144 3.66 -17.43 8.37
C LEU A 144 4.86 -18.23 8.92
N ASP A 145 4.67 -19.44 9.42
CA ASP A 145 5.78 -20.29 9.88
C ASP A 145 6.73 -20.65 8.72
N LEU A 146 6.18 -20.98 7.54
CA LEU A 146 6.99 -21.27 6.36
C LEU A 146 7.74 -20.03 5.88
N ILE A 147 7.13 -18.86 5.97
CA ILE A 147 7.77 -17.58 5.64
C ILE A 147 8.94 -17.31 6.60
N GLU A 148 8.71 -17.48 7.91
CA GLU A 148 9.77 -17.29 8.92
C GLU A 148 10.93 -18.27 8.73
N ASP A 149 10.65 -19.51 8.31
CA ASP A 149 11.69 -20.50 8.03
C ASP A 149 12.46 -20.21 6.71
N ALA A 150 11.78 -19.66 5.72
CA ALA A 150 12.38 -19.37 4.40
C ALA A 150 13.19 -18.06 4.37
N VAL A 151 12.89 -17.10 5.25
CA VAL A 151 13.53 -15.78 5.21
C VAL A 151 14.57 -15.66 6.31
N PRO A 152 15.86 -15.52 5.95
CA PRO A 152 16.94 -15.40 6.93
C PRO A 152 16.73 -14.22 7.89
N GLY A 153 16.83 -14.47 9.17
CA GLY A 153 16.84 -13.46 10.21
C GLY A 153 15.48 -12.91 10.65
N ILE A 154 14.34 -13.48 10.17
CA ILE A 154 13.01 -13.07 10.68
C ILE A 154 12.34 -14.12 11.58
N LYS A 155 12.90 -15.31 11.71
CA LYS A 155 12.31 -16.39 12.51
C LYS A 155 12.03 -15.96 13.95
N GLY A 156 10.77 -16.10 14.37
CA GLY A 156 10.30 -15.71 15.71
C GLY A 156 10.25 -14.19 15.94
N ARG A 157 10.33 -13.38 14.88
CA ARG A 157 10.27 -11.92 14.98
C ARG A 157 8.94 -11.31 14.55
N LEU A 158 8.06 -12.06 13.90
CA LEU A 158 6.78 -11.55 13.44
C LEU A 158 5.78 -11.43 14.58
N ASP A 159 5.07 -10.31 14.65
CA ASP A 159 3.94 -10.11 15.56
C ASP A 159 2.62 -10.44 14.88
N ARG A 160 2.13 -11.65 15.09
CA ARG A 160 0.88 -12.15 14.50
C ARG A 160 -0.39 -11.52 15.09
N SER A 161 -0.27 -10.72 16.14
CA SER A 161 -1.38 -9.95 16.71
C SER A 161 -1.56 -8.57 16.08
N ARG A 162 -0.56 -8.09 15.35
CA ARG A 162 -0.51 -6.77 14.69
C ARG A 162 -0.37 -6.91 13.18
N ILE A 163 -1.49 -7.16 12.52
CA ILE A 163 -1.55 -7.39 11.08
C ILE A 163 -2.34 -6.26 10.43
N ALA A 164 -1.76 -5.65 9.41
CA ALA A 164 -2.42 -4.70 8.53
C ALA A 164 -2.46 -5.24 7.09
N VAL A 165 -3.41 -4.75 6.32
CA VAL A 165 -3.48 -4.99 4.88
C VAL A 165 -3.39 -3.65 4.14
N ALA A 166 -2.67 -3.64 3.03
CA ALA A 166 -2.58 -2.49 2.16
C ALA A 166 -2.70 -2.90 0.70
N GLY A 167 -3.15 -1.98 -0.16
CA GLY A 167 -3.20 -2.27 -1.58
C GLY A 167 -3.52 -1.03 -2.41
N HIS A 168 -3.09 -1.07 -3.68
CA HIS A 168 -3.33 -0.02 -4.65
C HIS A 168 -4.31 -0.50 -5.72
N SER A 169 -5.25 0.37 -6.12
CA SER A 169 -6.20 0.09 -7.20
C SER A 169 -6.97 -1.22 -6.93
N PHE A 170 -6.89 -2.21 -7.79
CA PHE A 170 -7.45 -3.55 -7.60
C PHE A 170 -6.91 -4.27 -6.34
N GLY A 171 -5.68 -3.95 -5.92
CA GLY A 171 -5.13 -4.40 -4.64
C GLY A 171 -5.81 -3.74 -3.45
N GLY A 172 -6.25 -2.50 -3.59
CA GLY A 172 -7.09 -1.81 -2.62
C GLY A 172 -8.45 -2.49 -2.44
N GLN A 173 -9.09 -2.96 -3.52
CA GLN A 173 -10.29 -3.79 -3.44
C GLN A 173 -10.03 -5.09 -2.67
N THR A 174 -8.95 -5.79 -2.99
CA THR A 174 -8.55 -7.01 -2.26
C THR A 174 -8.37 -6.73 -0.76
N ALA A 175 -7.71 -5.62 -0.42
CA ALA A 175 -7.56 -5.17 0.96
C ALA A 175 -8.93 -4.88 1.60
N GLY A 176 -9.81 -4.16 0.89
CA GLY A 176 -11.17 -3.85 1.34
C GLY A 176 -11.99 -5.08 1.68
N MET A 177 -11.91 -6.15 0.89
CA MET A 177 -12.61 -7.41 1.16
C MET A 177 -12.12 -8.06 2.47
N LEU A 178 -10.82 -8.01 2.77
CA LEU A 178 -10.29 -8.50 4.03
C LEU A 178 -10.69 -7.61 5.22
N LEU A 179 -11.01 -6.35 4.98
CA LEU A 179 -11.45 -5.36 5.98
C LEU A 179 -12.98 -5.36 6.19
N GLY A 180 -13.73 -6.11 5.37
CA GLY A 180 -15.19 -6.23 5.50
C GLY A 180 -16.00 -5.58 4.38
N ALA A 181 -15.39 -5.15 3.29
CA ALA A 181 -16.13 -4.86 2.06
C ALA A 181 -16.68 -6.16 1.45
N ASP A 182 -17.77 -6.04 0.70
CA ASP A 182 -18.48 -7.15 0.08
C ASP A 182 -18.92 -6.84 -1.35
N TYR A 183 -19.50 -7.83 -1.99
CA TYR A 183 -20.27 -7.67 -3.24
C TYR A 183 -21.29 -8.79 -3.39
N ILE A 184 -22.24 -8.63 -4.30
CA ILE A 184 -23.19 -9.68 -4.65
C ILE A 184 -22.73 -10.34 -5.95
N GLY A 185 -22.45 -11.64 -5.91
CA GLY A 185 -22.06 -12.45 -7.06
C GLY A 185 -23.16 -12.55 -8.13
N ASP A 186 -22.82 -13.04 -9.32
CA ASP A 186 -23.77 -13.19 -10.43
C ASP A 186 -24.89 -14.20 -10.12
N ASP A 187 -24.68 -15.10 -9.19
CA ASP A 187 -25.68 -16.04 -8.66
C ASP A 187 -26.58 -15.45 -7.55
N GLY A 188 -26.39 -14.17 -7.22
CA GLY A 188 -27.09 -13.48 -6.13
C GLY A 188 -26.52 -13.74 -4.74
N THR A 189 -25.44 -14.52 -4.61
CA THR A 189 -24.81 -14.81 -3.32
C THR A 189 -23.95 -13.63 -2.87
N ARG A 190 -24.06 -13.26 -1.60
CA ARG A 190 -23.16 -12.26 -1.01
C ARG A 190 -21.77 -12.85 -0.79
N VAL A 191 -20.76 -12.22 -1.37
CA VAL A 191 -19.35 -12.54 -1.13
C VAL A 191 -18.83 -11.60 -0.03
N TYR A 192 -18.71 -12.13 1.17
CA TYR A 192 -18.25 -11.41 2.37
C TYR A 192 -17.17 -12.26 3.08
N VAL A 193 -15.94 -11.84 2.97
CA VAL A 193 -14.77 -12.67 3.30
C VAL A 193 -13.71 -11.95 4.16
N PRO A 194 -14.12 -11.21 5.22
CA PRO A 194 -13.16 -10.52 6.08
C PRO A 194 -12.21 -11.52 6.74
N ASP A 195 -11.10 -11.00 7.25
CA ASP A 195 -10.17 -11.75 8.09
C ASP A 195 -9.99 -11.06 9.44
N ALA A 196 -10.46 -11.70 10.50
CA ALA A 196 -10.44 -11.14 11.86
C ALA A 196 -9.02 -10.91 12.43
N ARG A 197 -7.99 -11.46 11.79
CA ARG A 197 -6.59 -11.22 12.16
C ARG A 197 -6.13 -9.82 11.73
N VAL A 198 -6.77 -9.23 10.70
CA VAL A 198 -6.44 -7.90 10.18
C VAL A 198 -7.00 -6.83 11.10
N ARG A 199 -6.13 -5.93 11.60
CA ARG A 199 -6.46 -4.89 12.58
C ARG A 199 -6.53 -3.49 11.99
N ALA A 200 -5.88 -3.26 10.85
CA ALA A 200 -5.86 -1.96 10.17
C ALA A 200 -5.75 -2.13 8.66
N GLY A 201 -6.17 -1.12 7.91
CA GLY A 201 -6.08 -1.11 6.45
C GLY A 201 -5.55 0.18 5.86
N ILE A 202 -4.95 0.07 4.65
CA ILE A 202 -4.63 1.19 3.78
C ILE A 202 -5.12 0.87 2.38
N MET A 203 -6.01 1.69 1.86
CA MET A 203 -6.55 1.57 0.51
C MET A 203 -6.11 2.77 -0.33
N LEU A 204 -5.26 2.52 -1.35
CA LEU A 204 -4.67 3.55 -2.20
C LEU A 204 -5.38 3.54 -3.55
N SER A 205 -6.02 4.64 -3.95
CA SER A 205 -6.79 4.74 -5.21
C SER A 205 -7.60 3.47 -5.49
N SER A 206 -8.27 2.96 -4.46
CA SER A 206 -9.04 1.71 -4.53
C SER A 206 -10.28 1.87 -5.39
N THR A 207 -10.83 0.76 -5.85
CA THR A 207 -12.15 0.75 -6.50
C THR A 207 -13.25 1.12 -5.51
N GLY A 208 -14.27 1.78 -5.99
CA GLY A 208 -15.44 2.23 -5.22
C GLY A 208 -16.73 1.50 -5.60
N ALA A 209 -17.86 2.02 -5.14
CA ALA A 209 -19.21 1.59 -5.48
C ALA A 209 -19.68 2.31 -6.76
N GLY A 210 -19.38 1.74 -7.90
CA GLY A 210 -19.64 2.42 -9.18
C GLY A 210 -21.10 2.52 -9.57
N GLY A 211 -21.91 1.48 -9.30
CA GLY A 211 -23.33 1.47 -9.71
C GLY A 211 -23.52 1.82 -11.19
N ASP A 212 -24.45 2.72 -11.47
CA ASP A 212 -24.76 3.20 -12.83
C ASP A 212 -23.66 4.10 -13.44
N HIS A 213 -22.64 4.46 -12.65
CA HIS A 213 -21.54 5.29 -13.09
C HIS A 213 -20.34 4.50 -13.64
N LEU A 214 -20.40 3.17 -13.62
CA LEU A 214 -19.33 2.34 -14.19
C LEU A 214 -19.26 2.47 -15.70
N SER A 215 -18.05 2.40 -16.23
CA SER A 215 -17.86 2.21 -17.67
C SER A 215 -18.44 0.86 -18.12
N GLU A 216 -18.75 0.71 -19.40
CA GLU A 216 -19.22 -0.57 -19.95
C GLU A 216 -18.23 -1.72 -19.68
N ALA A 217 -16.95 -1.44 -19.71
CA ALA A 217 -15.91 -2.43 -19.42
C ALA A 217 -15.87 -2.82 -17.94
N ALA A 218 -15.94 -1.84 -17.03
CA ALA A 218 -15.93 -2.07 -15.58
C ALA A 218 -17.22 -2.74 -15.09
N ALA A 219 -18.38 -2.42 -15.69
CA ALA A 219 -19.66 -3.02 -15.34
C ALA A 219 -19.74 -4.54 -15.60
N ARG A 220 -18.79 -5.10 -16.34
CA ARG A 220 -18.66 -6.56 -16.55
C ARG A 220 -18.13 -7.28 -15.30
N PHE A 221 -17.49 -6.55 -14.39
CA PHE A 221 -17.02 -7.10 -13.13
C PHE A 221 -18.08 -6.94 -12.06
N THR A 222 -18.64 -8.06 -11.64
CA THR A 222 -19.72 -8.08 -10.64
C THR A 222 -19.29 -7.44 -9.33
N SER A 223 -18.08 -7.66 -8.92
CA SER A 223 -17.48 -7.07 -7.72
C SER A 223 -17.43 -5.53 -7.74
N LEU A 224 -17.30 -4.91 -8.94
CA LEU A 224 -17.37 -3.45 -9.08
C LEU A 224 -18.80 -2.93 -9.15
N ARG A 225 -19.68 -3.72 -9.78
CA ARG A 225 -21.08 -3.33 -9.99
C ARG A 225 -21.90 -3.30 -8.71
N THR A 226 -21.60 -4.24 -7.81
CA THR A 226 -22.38 -4.48 -6.58
C THR A 226 -21.55 -4.26 -5.30
N ALA A 227 -20.41 -3.56 -5.40
CA ALA A 227 -19.52 -3.30 -4.26
C ALA A 227 -20.26 -2.65 -3.09
N GLY A 228 -20.06 -3.19 -1.89
CA GLY A 228 -20.61 -2.71 -0.63
C GLY A 228 -19.51 -2.47 0.42
N PHE A 229 -19.69 -1.42 1.23
CA PHE A 229 -18.73 -1.06 2.28
C PHE A 229 -19.38 -0.96 3.66
N GLY A 230 -20.71 -1.25 3.77
CA GLY A 230 -21.49 -1.06 4.99
C GLY A 230 -20.98 -1.87 6.20
N ASP A 231 -20.35 -2.99 5.97
CA ASP A 231 -19.79 -3.87 7.01
C ASP A 231 -18.27 -3.76 7.17
N MET A 232 -17.63 -2.83 6.48
CA MET A 232 -16.19 -2.57 6.59
C MET A 232 -15.90 -1.75 7.85
N THR A 233 -15.94 -2.40 9.03
CA THR A 233 -15.78 -1.75 10.34
C THR A 233 -14.33 -1.58 10.79
N THR A 234 -13.38 -2.35 10.23
CA THR A 234 -11.96 -2.23 10.57
C THR A 234 -11.43 -0.84 10.21
N GLN A 235 -10.68 -0.25 11.14
CA GLN A 235 -10.07 1.06 10.93
C GLN A 235 -9.19 1.09 9.67
N THR A 236 -9.39 2.11 8.83
CA THR A 236 -8.77 2.16 7.50
C THR A 236 -8.43 3.59 7.08
N LEU A 237 -7.22 3.78 6.55
CA LEU A 237 -6.83 4.98 5.82
C LEU A 237 -7.12 4.76 4.33
N ILE A 238 -7.97 5.59 3.78
CA ILE A 238 -8.24 5.67 2.35
C ILE A 238 -7.41 6.84 1.78
N VAL A 239 -6.67 6.61 0.71
CA VAL A 239 -5.83 7.61 0.05
C VAL A 239 -6.26 7.75 -1.39
N ILE A 240 -6.55 8.98 -1.81
CA ILE A 240 -6.95 9.30 -3.18
C ILE A 240 -6.17 10.49 -3.73
N GLY A 241 -6.08 10.59 -5.05
CA GLY A 241 -5.68 11.80 -5.74
C GLY A 241 -6.90 12.58 -6.22
N ASP A 242 -6.92 13.90 -6.09
CA ASP A 242 -8.04 14.74 -6.56
C ASP A 242 -8.16 14.80 -8.09
N LYS A 243 -7.15 14.29 -8.80
CA LYS A 243 -7.09 14.14 -10.27
C LYS A 243 -7.15 12.68 -10.72
N ASP A 244 -7.49 11.76 -9.83
CA ASP A 244 -7.69 10.36 -10.21
C ASP A 244 -9.02 10.20 -10.97
N PHE A 245 -8.95 10.47 -12.27
CA PHE A 245 -10.09 10.36 -13.18
C PHE A 245 -10.04 9.04 -13.96
N SER A 246 -10.02 7.93 -13.28
CA SER A 246 -10.01 6.59 -13.90
C SER A 246 -11.27 6.33 -14.75
N TRP A 247 -11.39 7.05 -15.88
CA TRP A 247 -12.56 7.02 -16.78
C TRP A 247 -12.85 5.62 -17.34
N GLU A 248 -11.83 4.78 -17.41
CA GLU A 248 -11.94 3.37 -17.75
C GLU A 248 -12.70 2.57 -16.71
N LEU A 249 -12.83 3.08 -15.49
CA LEU A 249 -13.60 2.46 -14.40
C LEU A 249 -14.94 3.16 -14.18
N SER A 250 -14.94 4.47 -13.94
CA SER A 250 -16.16 5.19 -13.53
C SER A 250 -16.17 6.64 -13.97
N SER A 251 -17.36 7.17 -14.27
CA SER A 251 -17.60 8.58 -14.55
C SER A 251 -17.64 9.46 -13.28
N LYS A 252 -17.53 8.90 -12.08
CA LYS A 252 -17.50 9.63 -10.81
C LYS A 252 -16.18 10.39 -10.60
N GLY A 253 -15.12 10.09 -11.38
CA GLY A 253 -13.81 10.67 -11.18
C GLY A 253 -13.20 10.28 -9.82
N ALA A 254 -12.52 11.22 -9.17
CA ALA A 254 -11.87 10.97 -7.88
C ALA A 254 -12.84 10.49 -6.77
N ASP A 255 -14.08 10.91 -6.80
CA ASP A 255 -15.11 10.48 -5.82
C ASP A 255 -15.35 8.97 -5.82
N TYR A 256 -15.11 8.30 -6.97
CA TYR A 256 -15.17 6.85 -7.04
C TYR A 256 -14.21 6.17 -6.08
N HIS A 257 -13.02 6.70 -5.95
CA HIS A 257 -11.98 6.17 -5.08
C HIS A 257 -12.19 6.55 -3.60
N ALA A 258 -13.04 7.56 -3.32
CA ALA A 258 -13.46 7.95 -1.98
C ALA A 258 -14.65 7.11 -1.43
N ASP A 259 -15.35 6.36 -2.27
CA ASP A 259 -16.51 5.56 -1.86
C ASP A 259 -16.26 4.63 -0.65
N PRO A 260 -15.09 3.96 -0.52
CA PRO A 260 -14.79 3.17 0.67
C PRO A 260 -14.83 3.99 1.97
N TYR A 261 -14.41 5.27 1.93
CA TYR A 261 -14.58 6.18 3.05
C TYR A 261 -16.05 6.57 3.20
N THR A 262 -16.70 7.00 2.15
CA THR A 262 -18.05 7.56 2.18
C THR A 262 -19.07 6.55 2.71
N PHE A 263 -19.03 5.31 2.26
CA PHE A 263 -20.08 4.30 2.52
C PHE A 263 -19.75 3.31 3.63
N SER A 264 -18.55 3.34 4.22
CA SER A 264 -18.25 2.51 5.39
C SER A 264 -18.53 3.24 6.71
N PRO A 265 -18.77 2.52 7.82
CA PRO A 265 -18.80 3.12 9.14
C PRO A 265 -17.39 3.53 9.61
N GLY A 266 -17.30 4.43 10.60
CA GLY A 266 -16.03 4.75 11.26
C GLY A 266 -15.49 3.57 12.12
N PRO A 267 -14.22 3.64 12.57
CA PRO A 267 -13.27 4.74 12.33
C PRO A 267 -12.62 4.66 10.94
N LYS A 268 -12.58 5.77 10.22
CA LYS A 268 -11.96 5.90 8.89
C LYS A 268 -11.27 7.26 8.75
N SER A 269 -10.20 7.28 8.00
CA SER A 269 -9.53 8.51 7.57
C SER A 269 -9.46 8.54 6.05
N LEU A 270 -9.68 9.71 5.45
CA LEU A 270 -9.52 9.98 4.02
C LEU A 270 -8.40 10.99 3.84
N LEU A 271 -7.35 10.59 3.15
CA LEU A 271 -6.28 11.47 2.69
C LEU A 271 -6.52 11.78 1.20
N THR A 272 -6.80 13.04 0.90
CA THR A 272 -6.89 13.54 -0.47
C THR A 272 -5.62 14.31 -0.83
N LEU A 273 -4.93 13.88 -1.88
CA LEU A 273 -3.68 14.47 -2.36
C LEU A 273 -3.95 15.40 -3.54
N LEU A 274 -3.58 16.67 -3.44
CA LEU A 274 -3.78 17.65 -4.51
C LEU A 274 -2.84 17.36 -5.68
N GLY A 275 -3.41 17.39 -6.90
CA GLY A 275 -2.72 17.06 -8.16
C GLY A 275 -2.35 15.58 -8.27
N GLY A 276 -2.83 14.71 -7.37
CA GLY A 276 -2.60 13.26 -7.45
C GLY A 276 -3.50 12.60 -8.48
N GLU A 277 -2.92 11.77 -9.33
CA GLU A 277 -3.62 10.89 -10.27
C GLU A 277 -3.61 9.44 -9.76
N HIS A 278 -3.99 8.47 -10.59
CA HIS A 278 -4.20 7.08 -10.16
C HIS A 278 -2.96 6.41 -9.51
N LEU A 279 -1.75 6.76 -9.97
CA LEU A 279 -0.51 6.22 -9.41
C LEU A 279 0.05 7.06 -8.25
N LEU A 280 -0.68 8.10 -7.80
CA LEU A 280 -0.40 8.88 -6.59
C LEU A 280 1.05 9.40 -6.53
N GLY A 281 1.57 9.87 -7.66
CA GLY A 281 2.93 10.38 -7.77
C GLY A 281 4.02 9.32 -7.93
N GLY A 282 3.66 8.02 -8.04
CA GLY A 282 4.61 6.94 -8.25
C GLY A 282 4.72 5.94 -7.09
N VAL A 283 3.67 5.76 -6.27
CA VAL A 283 3.68 4.80 -5.14
C VAL A 283 3.91 3.36 -5.57
N THR A 284 3.59 3.00 -6.81
CA THR A 284 3.76 1.65 -7.35
C THR A 284 5.19 1.34 -7.79
N GLY A 285 6.00 2.36 -8.00
CA GLY A 285 7.42 2.25 -8.37
C GLY A 285 7.96 3.58 -8.81
N TYR A 286 9.20 3.91 -8.43
CA TYR A 286 9.92 5.05 -8.97
C TYR A 286 10.14 4.85 -10.48
N ASP A 287 10.02 5.90 -11.26
CA ASP A 287 10.13 5.88 -12.73
C ASP A 287 9.18 4.85 -13.39
N GLY A 288 8.07 4.53 -12.74
CA GLY A 288 7.09 3.55 -13.24
C GLY A 288 6.43 4.03 -14.52
N ALA A 289 6.55 3.24 -15.60
CA ALA A 289 5.82 3.50 -16.84
C ALA A 289 4.31 3.60 -16.54
N GLY A 290 3.67 4.68 -16.94
CA GLY A 290 2.26 4.98 -16.68
C GLY A 290 2.03 5.95 -15.52
N THR A 291 3.07 6.34 -14.76
CA THR A 291 2.97 7.47 -13.83
C THR A 291 2.97 8.76 -14.65
N THR A 292 1.87 9.50 -14.57
CA THR A 292 1.65 10.75 -15.32
C THR A 292 1.77 11.99 -14.43
N ASP A 293 1.81 11.77 -13.11
CA ASP A 293 1.85 12.78 -12.06
C ASP A 293 3.06 12.62 -11.13
N GLU A 294 4.20 12.14 -11.64
CA GLU A 294 5.38 11.83 -10.81
C GLU A 294 5.69 12.94 -9.81
N SER A 295 5.75 12.56 -8.52
CA SER A 295 6.00 13.49 -7.42
C SER A 295 6.60 12.78 -6.21
N PRO A 296 7.93 12.86 -6.02
CA PRO A 296 8.58 12.34 -4.82
C PRO A 296 8.02 12.94 -3.51
N GLU A 297 7.60 14.21 -3.53
CA GLU A 297 6.98 14.86 -2.37
C GLU A 297 5.63 14.20 -2.02
N ARG A 298 4.78 13.93 -3.02
CA ARG A 298 3.50 13.26 -2.81
C ARG A 298 3.69 11.83 -2.30
N VAL A 299 4.63 11.08 -2.90
CA VAL A 299 4.98 9.74 -2.41
C VAL A 299 5.45 9.79 -0.96
N ALA A 300 6.29 10.78 -0.58
CA ALA A 300 6.77 10.95 0.78
C ALA A 300 5.65 11.32 1.77
N VAL A 301 4.65 12.09 1.36
CA VAL A 301 3.45 12.34 2.18
C VAL A 301 2.75 11.03 2.49
N ILE A 302 2.52 10.18 1.47
CA ILE A 302 1.87 8.87 1.66
C ILE A 302 2.69 7.97 2.57
N GLN A 303 3.99 7.87 2.34
CA GLN A 303 4.90 7.08 3.16
C GLN A 303 4.77 7.44 4.65
N ARG A 304 4.87 8.73 4.97
CA ARG A 304 4.90 9.24 6.35
C ARG A 304 3.55 9.14 7.03
N LEU A 305 2.48 9.57 6.36
CA LEU A 305 1.14 9.51 6.91
C LEU A 305 0.64 8.07 7.06
N SER A 306 0.91 7.19 6.09
CA SER A 306 0.53 5.78 6.20
C SER A 306 1.30 5.05 7.31
N LEU A 307 2.58 5.37 7.49
CA LEU A 307 3.36 4.85 8.61
C LEU A 307 2.76 5.28 9.95
N ALA A 308 2.53 6.58 10.14
CA ALA A 308 1.97 7.13 11.36
C ALA A 308 0.57 6.56 11.65
N TYR A 309 -0.25 6.40 10.61
CA TYR A 309 -1.56 5.76 10.73
C TYR A 309 -1.45 4.31 11.23
N LEU A 310 -0.56 3.51 10.63
CA LEU A 310 -0.36 2.12 11.02
C LEU A 310 0.21 2.00 12.45
N GLN A 311 1.10 2.89 12.86
CA GLN A 311 1.61 2.93 14.23
C GLN A 311 0.48 3.16 15.22
N SER A 312 -0.30 4.21 15.07
CA SER A 312 -1.43 4.49 15.97
C SER A 312 -2.52 3.41 15.90
N ALA A 313 -2.77 2.81 14.73
CA ALA A 313 -3.80 1.80 14.57
C ALA A 313 -3.43 0.43 15.18
N LEU A 314 -2.14 0.10 15.25
CA LEU A 314 -1.65 -1.20 15.72
C LEU A 314 -1.09 -1.14 17.14
N TYR A 315 -0.81 0.05 17.67
CA TYR A 315 -0.30 0.24 19.01
C TYR A 315 -1.20 1.18 19.80
N GLU A 316 -1.86 0.64 20.81
CA GLU A 316 -2.79 1.41 21.64
C GLU A 316 -2.11 2.61 22.29
N GLY A 317 -2.70 3.79 22.13
CA GLY A 317 -2.19 5.04 22.69
C GLY A 317 -1.00 5.66 21.94
N ASP A 318 -0.58 5.10 20.81
CA ASP A 318 0.48 5.70 19.99
C ASP A 318 0.00 7.02 19.35
N PRO A 319 0.73 8.15 19.53
CA PRO A 319 0.29 9.48 19.10
C PRO A 319 0.62 9.79 17.63
N SER A 320 1.33 8.92 16.93
CA SER A 320 1.95 9.21 15.62
C SER A 320 0.96 9.76 14.60
N TRP A 321 -0.26 9.20 14.53
CA TRP A 321 -1.27 9.70 13.58
C TRP A 321 -1.70 11.13 13.90
N THR A 322 -1.91 11.45 15.17
CA THR A 322 -2.30 12.80 15.60
C THR A 322 -1.20 13.81 15.30
N GLU A 323 0.06 13.46 15.58
CA GLU A 323 1.21 14.33 15.35
C GLU A 323 1.46 14.54 13.84
N ALA A 324 1.44 13.46 13.07
CA ALA A 324 1.66 13.52 11.64
C ALA A 324 0.53 14.26 10.90
N SER A 325 -0.73 14.05 11.31
CA SER A 325 -1.88 14.76 10.74
C SER A 325 -1.83 16.25 11.04
N ALA A 326 -1.43 16.64 12.25
CA ALA A 326 -1.24 18.04 12.60
C ALA A 326 -0.13 18.70 11.78
N ALA A 327 1.01 18.03 11.63
CA ALA A 327 2.10 18.52 10.80
C ALA A 327 1.69 18.64 9.31
N PHE A 328 0.92 17.68 8.80
CA PHE A 328 0.43 17.73 7.42
C PHE A 328 -0.59 18.84 7.20
N ALA A 329 -1.43 19.16 8.18
CA ALA A 329 -2.40 20.25 8.07
C ALA A 329 -1.73 21.63 7.82
N GLU A 330 -0.51 21.83 8.33
CA GLU A 330 0.29 23.03 8.06
C GLU A 330 0.81 23.07 6.59
N LEU A 331 0.71 21.97 5.85
CA LEU A 331 1.12 21.82 4.46
C LEU A 331 -0.11 21.82 3.50
N GLY A 332 -1.13 22.58 3.81
CA GLY A 332 -2.48 22.52 3.24
C GLY A 332 -2.60 22.56 1.71
N ASP A 333 -1.54 22.94 0.99
CA ASP A 333 -1.46 22.90 -0.48
C ASP A 333 -0.97 21.54 -1.04
N LEU A 334 -0.66 20.56 -0.18
CA LEU A 334 -0.35 19.19 -0.59
C LEU A 334 -1.58 18.28 -0.53
N GLY A 335 -2.58 18.62 0.27
CA GLY A 335 -3.79 17.81 0.43
C GLY A 335 -4.56 18.10 1.70
N SER A 336 -5.50 17.20 2.02
CA SER A 336 -6.33 17.28 3.23
C SER A 336 -6.56 15.90 3.85
N ILE A 337 -6.88 15.88 5.15
CA ILE A 337 -7.31 14.68 5.88
C ILE A 337 -8.70 14.92 6.45
N GLU A 338 -9.58 13.96 6.23
CA GLU A 338 -10.89 13.89 6.87
C GLU A 338 -10.95 12.62 7.75
N ASN A 339 -11.65 12.69 8.88
CA ASN A 339 -11.80 11.58 9.83
C ASN A 339 -13.27 11.40 10.20
N LYS A 340 -13.69 10.16 10.47
CA LYS A 340 -15.00 9.84 11.01
C LYS A 340 -14.98 8.64 11.95
#